data_828d6471967f3f2f94736d7ccea91818
#
_entry.id   828d6471967f3f2f94736d7ccea91818
#
_cell.length_a   1.000
_cell.length_b   1.000
_cell.length_c   1.000
_cell.angle_alpha   90.00
_cell.angle_beta   90.00
_cell.angle_gamma   90.00
#
_symmetry.space_group_name_H-M   'P 1'
#
loop_
_entity.id
_entity.type
_entity.pdbx_description
1 polymer ?
#
loop_
_entity_poly.entity_id
_entity_poly.type
_entity_poly.pdbx_seq_one_letter_code
_entity_poly.pdbx_strand_id
1 'polypeptide(L)'
;MSALGVYAESVVTALTAQNTMGVQGVVATDPDFVLLQMESVFSDICPNAVKIGMLPTAEVVHAVEQGLQRFDAQNVVLDPLMVATSGAALSEAPAVQALFDLLVQASVVTPNIPEAEVLSGMRIETKEDMLAAAKAIQLKGAQAVLVKGGHLAEEADDVLLETNGAVTWLSAQRVETKNTHGTGCTLSSAIASYLAKGETLKHAVAFAKRYLTEAIQSNPGLGKGNGPVNHLFALR
;
A
#
# COMPACT_ATOMS: atom_id res chain seq x y z
N MET A 1 -1.82 -1.46 -11.96
CA MET A 1 -2.16 -0.14 -12.55
C MET A 1 -2.53 -0.27 -14.02
N SER A 2 -1.65 -0.68 -14.93
CA SER A 2 -1.98 -0.81 -16.37
C SER A 2 -3.20 -1.69 -16.67
N ALA A 3 -3.38 -2.80 -15.94
CA ALA A 3 -4.59 -3.65 -16.04
C ALA A 3 -5.90 -2.91 -15.68
N LEU A 4 -5.81 -1.78 -15.00
CA LEU A 4 -6.93 -0.89 -14.67
C LEU A 4 -7.06 0.29 -15.66
N GLY A 5 -6.29 0.29 -16.76
CA GLY A 5 -6.39 1.29 -17.83
C GLY A 5 -5.79 2.65 -17.49
N VAL A 6 -4.75 2.69 -16.65
CA VAL A 6 -3.95 3.89 -16.40
C VAL A 6 -2.53 3.71 -16.93
N TYR A 7 -1.91 4.77 -17.43
CA TYR A 7 -0.49 4.79 -17.70
C TYR A 7 0.27 4.77 -16.39
N ALA A 8 1.24 3.87 -16.23
CA ALA A 8 1.94 3.70 -14.97
C ALA A 8 3.45 3.85 -15.17
N GLU A 9 4.04 4.72 -14.39
CA GLU A 9 5.46 4.92 -14.27
C GLU A 9 5.97 4.34 -12.95
N SER A 10 7.26 4.11 -12.82
CA SER A 10 7.85 3.60 -11.60
C SER A 10 9.16 4.27 -11.26
N VAL A 11 9.29 4.64 -9.99
CA VAL A 11 10.54 5.03 -9.34
C VAL A 11 11.01 3.82 -8.52
N VAL A 12 12.19 3.31 -8.84
CA VAL A 12 12.74 2.11 -8.20
C VAL A 12 13.48 2.50 -6.93
N THR A 13 12.93 2.12 -5.79
CA THR A 13 13.50 2.40 -4.46
C THR A 13 14.35 1.26 -3.93
N ALA A 14 14.13 0.04 -4.42
CA ALA A 14 14.92 -1.15 -4.10
C ALA A 14 14.81 -2.19 -5.21
N LEU A 15 15.84 -3.03 -5.32
CA LEU A 15 15.81 -4.25 -6.11
C LEU A 15 15.73 -5.45 -5.17
N THR A 16 14.83 -6.39 -5.47
CA THR A 16 14.67 -7.62 -4.67
C THR A 16 14.97 -8.86 -5.52
N ALA A 17 15.80 -9.76 -4.98
CA ALA A 17 15.86 -11.14 -5.45
C ALA A 17 14.76 -11.90 -4.68
N GLN A 18 13.62 -12.10 -5.33
CA GLN A 18 12.41 -12.62 -4.68
C GLN A 18 11.65 -13.59 -5.56
N ASN A 19 11.06 -14.60 -4.93
CA ASN A 19 10.13 -15.54 -5.57
C ASN A 19 8.97 -15.87 -4.61
N THR A 20 8.09 -16.81 -4.98
CA THR A 20 6.95 -17.20 -4.13
C THR A 20 7.35 -17.88 -2.81
N MET A 21 8.59 -18.33 -2.68
CA MET A 21 9.14 -18.98 -1.47
C MET A 21 9.71 -17.95 -0.46
N GLY A 22 10.08 -16.74 -0.90
CA GLY A 22 10.62 -15.70 -0.04
C GLY A 22 11.54 -14.72 -0.73
N VAL A 23 12.18 -13.88 0.06
CA VAL A 23 13.14 -12.85 -0.36
C VAL A 23 14.55 -13.34 -0.06
N GLN A 24 15.40 -13.46 -1.08
CA GLN A 24 16.78 -13.92 -0.98
C GLN A 24 17.76 -12.76 -0.83
N GLY A 25 17.39 -11.56 -1.25
CA GLY A 25 18.23 -10.38 -1.14
C GLY A 25 17.49 -9.10 -1.49
N VAL A 26 17.94 -8.00 -0.89
CA VAL A 26 17.44 -6.65 -1.16
C VAL A 26 18.65 -5.73 -1.35
N VAL A 27 18.58 -4.90 -2.38
CA VAL A 27 19.56 -3.82 -2.62
C VAL A 27 18.78 -2.51 -2.70
N ALA A 28 19.08 -1.58 -1.78
CA ALA A 28 18.51 -0.24 -1.82
C ALA A 28 19.05 0.53 -3.02
N THR A 29 18.19 1.31 -3.65
CA THR A 29 18.61 2.31 -4.63
C THR A 29 19.24 3.50 -3.89
N ASP A 30 20.27 4.10 -4.47
CA ASP A 30 20.86 5.32 -3.95
C ASP A 30 19.80 6.44 -3.82
N PRO A 31 19.71 7.13 -2.66
CA PRO A 31 18.69 8.16 -2.42
C PRO A 31 18.71 9.31 -3.43
N ASP A 32 19.89 9.76 -3.86
CA ASP A 32 20.01 10.82 -4.86
C ASP A 32 19.50 10.34 -6.22
N PHE A 33 19.69 9.05 -6.53
CA PHE A 33 19.17 8.47 -7.75
C PHE A 33 17.64 8.26 -7.67
N VAL A 34 17.08 8.00 -6.49
CA VAL A 34 15.61 7.98 -6.29
C VAL A 34 15.04 9.36 -6.59
N LEU A 35 15.64 10.44 -6.07
CA LEU A 35 15.22 11.81 -6.38
C LEU A 35 15.34 12.13 -7.87
N LEU A 36 16.42 11.72 -8.53
CA LEU A 36 16.61 11.93 -9.96
C LEU A 36 15.56 11.21 -10.80
N GLN A 37 15.17 9.98 -10.43
CA GLN A 37 14.06 9.27 -11.06
C GLN A 37 12.74 10.03 -10.88
N MET A 38 12.45 10.52 -9.66
CA MET A 38 11.25 11.31 -9.39
C MET A 38 11.24 12.59 -10.24
N GLU A 39 12.36 13.31 -10.33
CA GLU A 39 12.48 14.50 -11.18
C GLU A 39 12.19 14.18 -12.64
N SER A 40 12.73 13.08 -13.16
CA SER A 40 12.49 12.65 -14.54
C SER A 40 11.01 12.36 -14.83
N VAL A 41 10.31 11.70 -13.89
CA VAL A 41 8.88 11.39 -14.01
C VAL A 41 8.04 12.67 -13.90
N PHE A 42 8.22 13.44 -12.83
CA PHE A 42 7.36 14.59 -12.54
C PHE A 42 7.56 15.77 -13.50
N SER A 43 8.75 15.89 -14.13
CA SER A 43 9.04 16.98 -15.07
C SER A 43 8.47 16.76 -16.47
N ASP A 44 8.06 15.53 -16.82
CA ASP A 44 7.53 15.19 -18.14
C ASP A 44 6.06 14.78 -18.07
N ILE A 45 5.78 13.58 -17.53
CA ILE A 45 4.41 13.08 -17.36
C ILE A 45 4.04 13.12 -15.87
N CYS A 46 3.59 14.29 -15.41
CA CYS A 46 3.27 14.48 -14.00
C CYS A 46 2.14 13.51 -13.54
N PRO A 47 2.38 12.66 -12.53
CA PRO A 47 1.40 11.68 -12.09
C PRO A 47 0.16 12.33 -11.44
N ASN A 48 -1.04 11.83 -11.77
CA ASN A 48 -2.29 12.24 -11.10
C ASN A 48 -2.48 11.58 -9.72
N ALA A 49 -1.76 10.50 -9.44
CA ALA A 49 -1.71 9.83 -8.14
C ALA A 49 -0.38 9.09 -7.99
N VAL A 50 0.07 8.95 -6.75
CA VAL A 50 1.31 8.26 -6.41
C VAL A 50 1.01 7.09 -5.46
N LYS A 51 1.57 5.90 -5.72
CA LYS A 51 1.56 4.79 -4.76
C LYS A 51 2.96 4.58 -4.22
N ILE A 52 3.09 4.61 -2.91
CA ILE A 52 4.34 4.30 -2.20
C ILE A 52 4.22 2.89 -1.61
N GLY A 53 5.24 2.07 -1.84
CA GLY A 53 5.34 0.74 -1.25
C GLY A 53 6.62 0.58 -0.44
N MET A 54 7.45 -0.37 -0.82
CA MET A 54 8.69 -0.70 -0.12
C MET A 54 9.70 0.46 -0.15
N LEU A 55 10.10 0.92 1.04
CA LEU A 55 11.19 1.88 1.25
C LEU A 55 12.19 1.22 2.23
N PRO A 56 13.38 0.78 1.75
CA PRO A 56 14.24 -0.10 2.52
C PRO A 56 14.98 0.61 3.66
N THR A 57 15.39 1.86 3.47
CA THR A 57 16.20 2.64 4.43
C THR A 57 15.59 4.01 4.72
N ALA A 58 15.99 4.63 5.84
CA ALA A 58 15.53 5.96 6.23
C ALA A 58 15.91 7.03 5.19
N GLU A 59 17.09 6.92 4.58
CA GLU A 59 17.56 7.85 3.56
C GLU A 59 16.68 7.80 2.31
N VAL A 60 16.24 6.61 1.91
CA VAL A 60 15.29 6.45 0.80
C VAL A 60 13.91 7.02 1.17
N VAL A 61 13.46 6.84 2.43
CA VAL A 61 12.20 7.46 2.91
C VAL A 61 12.28 8.98 2.80
N HIS A 62 13.37 9.60 3.30
CA HIS A 62 13.56 11.04 3.24
C HIS A 62 13.71 11.57 1.80
N ALA A 63 14.37 10.82 0.91
CA ALA A 63 14.43 11.18 -0.50
C ALA A 63 13.04 11.20 -1.15
N VAL A 64 12.21 10.19 -0.87
CA VAL A 64 10.83 10.15 -1.37
C VAL A 64 10.00 11.29 -0.78
N GLU A 65 10.10 11.54 0.53
CA GLU A 65 9.44 12.67 1.20
C GLU A 65 9.78 14.00 0.53
N GLN A 66 11.08 14.28 0.34
CA GLN A 66 11.57 15.49 -0.32
C GLN A 66 11.02 15.61 -1.74
N GLY A 67 11.00 14.51 -2.51
CA GLY A 67 10.47 14.50 -3.86
C GLY A 67 8.98 14.81 -3.90
N LEU A 68 8.17 14.21 -3.01
CA LEU A 68 6.73 14.47 -2.93
C LEU A 68 6.45 15.94 -2.62
N GLN A 69 7.20 16.54 -1.68
CA GLN A 69 7.08 17.96 -1.32
C GLN A 69 7.48 18.86 -2.49
N ARG A 70 8.65 18.59 -3.11
CA ARG A 70 9.20 19.39 -4.20
C ARG A 70 8.27 19.48 -5.41
N PHE A 71 7.57 18.39 -5.71
CA PHE A 71 6.70 18.28 -6.88
C PHE A 71 5.21 18.43 -6.57
N ASP A 72 4.85 18.79 -5.34
CA ASP A 72 3.47 18.94 -4.89
C ASP A 72 2.61 17.72 -5.27
N ALA A 73 3.12 16.51 -4.97
CA ALA A 73 2.51 15.26 -5.38
C ALA A 73 1.11 15.08 -4.80
N GLN A 74 0.14 14.81 -5.65
CA GLN A 74 -1.27 14.67 -5.28
C GLN A 74 -1.68 13.20 -5.16
N ASN A 75 -2.76 12.93 -4.41
CA ASN A 75 -3.36 11.60 -4.29
C ASN A 75 -2.34 10.52 -3.89
N VAL A 76 -1.57 10.78 -2.84
CA VAL A 76 -0.51 9.88 -2.36
C VAL A 76 -1.13 8.74 -1.55
N VAL A 77 -0.98 7.52 -2.03
CA VAL A 77 -1.39 6.27 -1.36
C VAL A 77 -0.16 5.61 -0.75
N LEU A 78 -0.05 5.65 0.57
CA LEU A 78 1.05 5.05 1.32
C LEU A 78 0.65 3.65 1.81
N ASP A 79 1.30 2.62 1.29
CA ASP A 79 1.24 1.25 1.82
C ASP A 79 2.48 1.06 2.72
N PRO A 80 2.33 1.08 4.06
CA PRO A 80 3.47 1.10 4.98
C PRO A 80 4.09 -0.30 5.10
N LEU A 81 4.61 -0.81 3.98
CA LEU A 81 5.11 -2.16 3.84
C LEU A 81 6.37 -2.38 4.68
N MET A 82 6.22 -3.03 5.84
CA MET A 82 7.31 -3.29 6.78
C MET A 82 7.86 -4.72 6.65
N VAL A 83 6.97 -5.67 6.34
CA VAL A 83 7.29 -7.11 6.31
C VAL A 83 6.68 -7.74 5.06
N ALA A 84 7.44 -8.61 4.39
CA ALA A 84 6.92 -9.42 3.29
C ALA A 84 5.88 -10.46 3.77
N THR A 85 5.02 -10.93 2.87
CA THR A 85 4.09 -12.04 3.15
C THR A 85 4.81 -13.31 3.65
N SER A 86 6.08 -13.49 3.31
CA SER A 86 6.94 -14.58 3.78
C SER A 86 7.48 -14.38 5.20
N GLY A 87 7.22 -13.23 5.85
CA GLY A 87 7.76 -12.86 7.16
C GLY A 87 9.15 -12.19 7.12
N ALA A 88 9.75 -12.03 5.94
CA ALA A 88 11.04 -11.33 5.83
C ALA A 88 10.85 -9.81 6.04
N ALA A 89 11.73 -9.19 6.84
CA ALA A 89 11.77 -7.75 7.00
C ALA A 89 12.14 -7.10 5.65
N LEU A 90 11.38 -6.11 5.24
CA LEU A 90 11.57 -5.36 3.98
C LEU A 90 12.12 -3.95 4.22
N SER A 91 11.99 -3.46 5.45
CA SER A 91 12.49 -2.14 5.85
C SER A 91 13.29 -2.28 7.15
N GLU A 92 14.32 -1.48 7.28
CA GLU A 92 15.11 -1.37 8.51
C GLU A 92 14.33 -0.61 9.59
N ALA A 93 14.65 -0.81 10.88
CA ALA A 93 13.98 -0.12 11.98
C ALA A 93 14.03 1.42 11.85
N PRO A 94 15.13 2.07 11.43
CA PRO A 94 15.15 3.51 11.16
C PRO A 94 14.19 3.92 10.03
N ALA A 95 14.04 3.09 8.99
CA ALA A 95 13.10 3.37 7.91
C ALA A 95 11.64 3.34 8.40
N VAL A 96 11.29 2.40 9.28
CA VAL A 96 9.95 2.34 9.89
C VAL A 96 9.68 3.61 10.70
N GLN A 97 10.69 4.15 11.42
CA GLN A 97 10.55 5.40 12.15
C GLN A 97 10.36 6.59 11.19
N ALA A 98 11.13 6.66 10.10
CA ALA A 98 11.01 7.71 9.10
C ALA A 98 9.67 7.68 8.33
N LEU A 99 8.98 6.52 8.26
CA LEU A 99 7.64 6.46 7.66
C LEU A 99 6.62 7.36 8.35
N PHE A 100 6.81 7.70 9.64
CA PHE A 100 5.92 8.64 10.34
C PHE A 100 5.97 10.04 9.71
N ASP A 101 7.10 10.45 9.14
CA ASP A 101 7.25 11.73 8.47
C ASP A 101 6.47 11.77 7.14
N LEU A 102 6.32 10.60 6.48
CA LEU A 102 5.51 10.48 5.26
C LEU A 102 3.99 10.48 5.51
N LEU A 103 3.52 10.23 6.75
CA LEU A 103 2.09 10.20 7.03
C LEU A 103 1.40 11.51 6.69
N VAL A 104 2.05 12.65 6.94
CA VAL A 104 1.48 13.99 6.69
C VAL A 104 1.26 14.29 5.21
N GLN A 105 1.97 13.60 4.33
CA GLN A 105 1.86 13.75 2.88
C GLN A 105 0.89 12.74 2.25
N ALA A 106 0.50 11.70 3.02
CA ALA A 106 -0.36 10.65 2.52
C ALA A 106 -1.82 11.10 2.49
N SER A 107 -2.44 11.08 1.32
CA SER A 107 -3.89 11.23 1.16
C SER A 107 -4.63 10.05 1.79
N VAL A 108 -4.03 8.86 1.74
CA VAL A 108 -4.50 7.67 2.45
C VAL A 108 -3.33 6.74 2.79
N VAL A 109 -3.34 6.23 4.02
CA VAL A 109 -2.44 5.17 4.48
C VAL A 109 -3.20 3.85 4.56
N THR A 110 -2.60 2.76 4.09
CA THR A 110 -3.29 1.46 3.95
C THR A 110 -2.63 0.34 4.77
N PRO A 111 -2.50 0.44 6.10
CA PRO A 111 -1.86 -0.58 6.93
C PRO A 111 -2.71 -1.85 7.04
N ASN A 112 -2.05 -3.01 7.12
CA ASN A 112 -2.65 -4.22 7.68
C ASN A 112 -2.65 -4.16 9.22
N ILE A 113 -3.22 -5.16 9.91
CA ILE A 113 -3.31 -5.16 11.38
C ILE A 113 -1.95 -4.99 12.04
N PRO A 114 -0.90 -5.81 11.75
CA PRO A 114 0.42 -5.62 12.35
C PRO A 114 1.04 -4.23 12.08
N GLU A 115 0.89 -3.71 10.87
CA GLU A 115 1.36 -2.38 10.51
C GLU A 115 0.58 -1.28 11.24
N ALA A 116 -0.73 -1.44 11.38
CA ALA A 116 -1.58 -0.52 12.14
C ALA A 116 -1.24 -0.52 13.64
N GLU A 117 -0.89 -1.68 14.22
CA GLU A 117 -0.40 -1.77 15.60
C GLU A 117 0.91 -0.98 15.79
N VAL A 118 1.86 -1.11 14.87
CA VAL A 118 3.12 -0.35 14.91
C VAL A 118 2.83 1.15 14.75
N LEU A 119 2.03 1.55 13.77
CA LEU A 119 1.75 2.96 13.50
C LEU A 119 0.91 3.62 14.60
N SER A 120 -0.07 2.92 15.17
CA SER A 120 -0.93 3.45 16.23
C SER A 120 -0.30 3.39 17.62
N GLY A 121 0.54 2.37 17.86
CA GLY A 121 1.04 2.01 19.19
C GLY A 121 0.00 1.23 20.01
N MET A 122 -1.05 0.69 19.38
CA MET A 122 -2.16 0.00 20.01
C MET A 122 -2.21 -1.47 19.56
N ARG A 123 -2.67 -2.36 20.43
CA ARG A 123 -3.02 -3.72 20.05
C ARG A 123 -4.40 -3.76 19.42
N ILE A 124 -4.58 -4.59 18.38
CA ILE A 124 -5.82 -4.68 17.60
C ILE A 124 -6.32 -6.13 17.62
N GLU A 125 -7.42 -6.35 18.33
CA GLU A 125 -8.08 -7.65 18.43
C GLU A 125 -9.53 -7.64 17.91
N THR A 126 -10.16 -6.45 17.86
CA THR A 126 -11.56 -6.24 17.49
C THR A 126 -11.71 -5.22 16.36
N LYS A 127 -12.92 -5.13 15.80
CA LYS A 127 -13.28 -4.07 14.83
C LYS A 127 -13.21 -2.66 15.47
N GLU A 128 -13.59 -2.56 16.73
CA GLU A 128 -13.52 -1.32 17.49
C GLU A 128 -12.07 -0.86 17.64
N ASP A 129 -11.13 -1.79 17.91
CA ASP A 129 -9.70 -1.48 17.97
C ASP A 129 -9.14 -1.04 16.61
N MET A 130 -9.61 -1.64 15.50
CA MET A 130 -9.24 -1.19 14.15
C MET A 130 -9.59 0.27 13.92
N LEU A 131 -10.82 0.67 14.31
CA LEU A 131 -11.26 2.06 14.17
C LEU A 131 -10.50 2.99 15.12
N ALA A 132 -10.21 2.54 16.34
CA ALA A 132 -9.40 3.31 17.30
C ALA A 132 -7.97 3.52 16.79
N ALA A 133 -7.35 2.47 16.22
CA ALA A 133 -6.03 2.55 15.61
C ALA A 133 -6.04 3.48 14.38
N ALA A 134 -7.07 3.42 13.53
CA ALA A 134 -7.22 4.34 12.39
C ALA A 134 -7.24 5.80 12.85
N LYS A 135 -8.00 6.12 13.91
CA LYS A 135 -8.03 7.46 14.51
C LYS A 135 -6.68 7.89 15.08
N ALA A 136 -5.97 6.98 15.77
CA ALA A 136 -4.65 7.25 16.32
C ALA A 136 -3.61 7.54 15.22
N ILE A 137 -3.67 6.81 14.09
CA ILE A 137 -2.81 7.06 12.92
C ILE A 137 -3.16 8.39 12.25
N GLN A 138 -4.45 8.72 12.14
CA GLN A 138 -4.90 10.01 11.58
C GLN A 138 -4.39 11.19 12.43
N LEU A 139 -4.41 11.07 13.76
CA LEU A 139 -3.85 12.08 14.67
C LEU A 139 -2.32 12.28 14.50
N LYS A 140 -1.62 11.31 13.92
CA LYS A 140 -0.19 11.42 13.58
C LYS A 140 0.08 12.07 12.22
N GLY A 141 -0.97 12.53 11.54
CA GLY A 141 -0.86 13.35 10.33
C GLY A 141 -1.45 12.75 9.05
N ALA A 142 -1.80 11.48 9.01
CA ALA A 142 -2.43 10.88 7.83
C ALA A 142 -3.80 11.54 7.56
N GLN A 143 -4.10 11.90 6.29
CA GLN A 143 -5.40 12.51 5.96
C GLN A 143 -6.54 11.50 6.08
N ALA A 144 -6.36 10.30 5.53
CA ALA A 144 -7.29 9.19 5.67
C ALA A 144 -6.53 7.88 5.98
N VAL A 145 -7.23 6.91 6.59
CA VAL A 145 -6.61 5.62 6.96
C VAL A 145 -7.55 4.48 6.57
N LEU A 146 -7.01 3.50 5.84
CA LEU A 146 -7.65 2.24 5.52
C LEU A 146 -6.97 1.11 6.28
N VAL A 147 -7.51 0.67 7.42
CA VAL A 147 -6.99 -0.50 8.13
C VAL A 147 -7.54 -1.78 7.48
N LYS A 148 -6.64 -2.64 6.99
CA LYS A 148 -6.97 -3.90 6.31
C LYS A 148 -7.18 -5.01 7.32
N GLY A 149 -8.40 -5.55 7.43
CA GLY A 149 -8.79 -6.54 8.43
C GLY A 149 -8.58 -8.01 8.06
N GLY A 150 -7.97 -8.31 6.93
CA GLY A 150 -7.77 -9.69 6.47
C GLY A 150 -6.96 -10.63 7.40
N HIS A 151 -6.47 -10.13 8.52
CA HIS A 151 -5.78 -10.88 9.58
C HIS A 151 -6.70 -11.22 10.77
N LEU A 152 -7.93 -10.69 10.84
CA LEU A 152 -8.91 -11.11 11.85
C LEU A 152 -9.50 -12.47 11.50
N ALA A 153 -9.89 -13.25 12.53
CA ALA A 153 -10.18 -14.68 12.38
C ALA A 153 -11.42 -15.00 11.54
N GLU A 154 -12.48 -14.18 11.58
CA GLU A 154 -13.78 -14.53 11.03
C GLU A 154 -14.16 -13.77 9.75
N GLU A 155 -13.76 -12.51 9.58
CA GLU A 155 -14.15 -11.66 8.45
C GLU A 155 -12.95 -10.88 7.90
N ALA A 156 -12.94 -10.61 6.60
CA ALA A 156 -11.91 -9.79 5.94
C ALA A 156 -12.38 -8.34 5.76
N ASP A 157 -13.00 -7.78 6.81
CA ASP A 157 -13.53 -6.42 6.78
C ASP A 157 -12.42 -5.39 6.94
N ASP A 158 -12.40 -4.41 6.06
CA ASP A 158 -11.52 -3.26 6.17
C ASP A 158 -12.31 -2.05 6.69
N VAL A 159 -11.66 -1.15 7.43
CA VAL A 159 -12.25 0.12 7.85
C VAL A 159 -11.54 1.28 7.21
N LEU A 160 -12.29 2.12 6.49
CA LEU A 160 -11.83 3.41 5.98
C LEU A 160 -12.31 4.52 6.90
N LEU A 161 -11.38 5.30 7.44
CA LEU A 161 -11.62 6.56 8.11
C LEU A 161 -11.16 7.70 7.21
N GLU A 162 -12.10 8.55 6.77
CA GLU A 162 -11.84 9.69 5.88
C GLU A 162 -11.49 10.95 6.68
N THR A 163 -10.91 11.94 6.02
CA THR A 163 -10.48 13.24 6.61
C THR A 163 -11.62 13.97 7.34
N ASN A 164 -12.85 13.84 6.84
CA ASN A 164 -14.05 14.44 7.44
C ASN A 164 -14.60 13.67 8.64
N GLY A 165 -13.93 12.58 9.06
CA GLY A 165 -14.36 11.70 10.13
C GLY A 165 -15.39 10.64 9.71
N ALA A 166 -15.76 10.57 8.44
CA ALA A 166 -16.67 9.52 7.95
C ALA A 166 -16.00 8.16 8.03
N VAL A 167 -16.74 7.17 8.52
CA VAL A 167 -16.30 5.78 8.67
C VAL A 167 -17.06 4.91 7.69
N THR A 168 -16.33 4.13 6.91
CA THR A 168 -16.90 3.14 5.97
C THR A 168 -16.29 1.77 6.24
N TRP A 169 -17.11 0.78 6.55
CA TRP A 169 -16.72 -0.62 6.59
C TRP A 169 -16.88 -1.26 5.22
N LEU A 170 -15.87 -1.99 4.79
CA LEU A 170 -15.87 -2.69 3.51
C LEU A 170 -15.74 -4.18 3.78
N SER A 171 -16.86 -4.87 3.73
CA SER A 171 -16.91 -6.32 3.92
C SER A 171 -16.53 -7.06 2.64
N ALA A 172 -15.80 -8.15 2.78
CA ALA A 172 -15.54 -9.10 1.72
C ALA A 172 -15.52 -10.52 2.28
N GLN A 173 -16.04 -11.46 1.50
CA GLN A 173 -15.87 -12.87 1.84
C GLN A 173 -14.39 -13.24 1.81
N ARG A 174 -13.95 -13.94 2.83
CA ARG A 174 -12.59 -14.49 2.87
C ARG A 174 -12.44 -15.54 1.77
N VAL A 175 -11.44 -15.38 0.94
CA VAL A 175 -11.08 -16.36 -0.08
C VAL A 175 -10.00 -17.27 0.50
N GLU A 176 -10.31 -18.55 0.66
CA GLU A 176 -9.32 -19.54 1.09
C GLU A 176 -8.34 -19.83 -0.05
N THR A 177 -7.14 -19.27 0.06
CA THR A 177 -6.09 -19.43 -0.95
C THR A 177 -4.70 -19.23 -0.33
N LYS A 178 -3.71 -19.89 -0.94
CA LYS A 178 -2.29 -19.63 -0.66
C LYS A 178 -1.71 -18.49 -1.53
N ASN A 179 -2.47 -18.01 -2.54
CA ASN A 179 -2.02 -16.99 -3.47
C ASN A 179 -2.28 -15.59 -2.90
N THR A 180 -1.52 -15.23 -1.89
CA THR A 180 -1.64 -13.95 -1.18
C THR A 180 -0.48 -13.00 -1.44
N HIS A 181 0.50 -13.43 -2.27
CA HIS A 181 1.64 -12.57 -2.59
C HIS A 181 1.21 -11.34 -3.38
N GLY A 182 1.55 -10.17 -2.84
CA GLY A 182 1.27 -8.88 -3.46
C GLY A 182 -0.16 -8.35 -3.28
N THR A 183 -0.99 -8.95 -2.42
CA THR A 183 -2.38 -8.48 -2.17
C THR A 183 -2.42 -7.04 -1.66
N GLY A 184 -1.58 -6.68 -0.67
CA GLY A 184 -1.49 -5.30 -0.15
C GLY A 184 -1.07 -4.31 -1.24
N CYS A 185 0.03 -4.61 -1.94
CA CYS A 185 0.51 -3.77 -3.04
C CYS A 185 -0.51 -3.67 -4.19
N THR A 186 -1.28 -4.73 -4.46
CA THR A 186 -2.35 -4.69 -5.47
C THR A 186 -3.48 -3.76 -5.05
N LEU A 187 -3.92 -3.84 -3.79
CA LEU A 187 -4.98 -2.96 -3.25
C LEU A 187 -4.56 -1.50 -3.33
N SER A 188 -3.39 -1.16 -2.78
CA SER A 188 -2.90 0.22 -2.75
C SER A 188 -2.64 0.78 -4.17
N SER A 189 -2.13 -0.05 -5.09
CA SER A 189 -1.96 0.33 -6.50
C SER A 189 -3.30 0.52 -7.22
N ALA A 190 -4.32 -0.28 -6.90
CA ALA A 190 -5.65 -0.11 -7.46
C ALA A 190 -6.32 1.16 -6.93
N ILE A 191 -6.19 1.47 -5.63
CA ILE A 191 -6.67 2.73 -5.05
C ILE A 191 -6.05 3.92 -5.79
N ALA A 192 -4.72 3.96 -5.93
CA ALA A 192 -4.03 5.01 -6.68
C ALA A 192 -4.52 5.12 -8.13
N SER A 193 -4.78 3.99 -8.79
CA SER A 193 -5.31 3.98 -10.15
C SER A 193 -6.70 4.60 -10.27
N TYR A 194 -7.58 4.33 -9.32
CA TYR A 194 -8.92 4.92 -9.31
C TYR A 194 -8.90 6.40 -8.90
N LEU A 195 -8.03 6.81 -7.96
CA LEU A 195 -7.81 8.22 -7.65
C LEU A 195 -7.27 9.00 -8.86
N ALA A 196 -6.32 8.41 -9.61
CA ALA A 196 -5.80 9.01 -10.84
C ALA A 196 -6.88 9.20 -11.92
N LYS A 197 -7.95 8.40 -11.90
CA LYS A 197 -9.13 8.54 -12.76
C LYS A 197 -10.16 9.56 -12.27
N GLY A 198 -9.91 10.22 -11.13
CA GLY A 198 -10.79 11.21 -10.54
C GLY A 198 -11.90 10.67 -9.65
N GLU A 199 -11.82 9.39 -9.24
CA GLU A 199 -12.77 8.82 -8.28
C GLU A 199 -12.57 9.42 -6.89
N THR A 200 -13.64 9.50 -6.10
CA THR A 200 -13.55 9.83 -4.68
C THR A 200 -12.80 8.72 -3.92
N LEU A 201 -12.16 9.05 -2.79
CA LEU A 201 -11.42 8.06 -2.01
C LEU A 201 -12.28 6.85 -1.64
N LYS A 202 -13.51 7.08 -1.18
CA LYS A 202 -14.45 6.02 -0.83
C LYS A 202 -14.74 5.09 -2.02
N HIS A 203 -14.98 5.63 -3.22
CA HIS A 203 -15.21 4.83 -4.42
C HIS A 203 -13.94 4.12 -4.87
N ALA A 204 -12.79 4.79 -4.84
CA ALA A 204 -11.50 4.21 -5.19
C ALA A 204 -11.18 2.98 -4.33
N VAL A 205 -11.39 3.08 -3.01
CA VAL A 205 -11.19 1.96 -2.08
C VAL A 205 -12.18 0.82 -2.34
N ALA A 206 -13.46 1.12 -2.54
CA ALA A 206 -14.48 0.10 -2.83
C ALA A 206 -14.20 -0.66 -4.14
N PHE A 207 -13.85 0.05 -5.20
CA PHE A 207 -13.50 -0.56 -6.48
C PHE A 207 -12.20 -1.36 -6.41
N ALA A 208 -11.20 -0.85 -5.69
CA ALA A 208 -9.93 -1.54 -5.47
C ALA A 208 -10.12 -2.85 -4.69
N LYS A 209 -10.96 -2.85 -3.64
CA LYS A 209 -11.29 -4.06 -2.88
C LYS A 209 -11.99 -5.10 -3.75
N ARG A 210 -12.96 -4.71 -4.56
CA ARG A 210 -13.62 -5.60 -5.52
C ARG A 210 -12.63 -6.19 -6.51
N TYR A 211 -11.81 -5.35 -7.15
CA TYR A 211 -10.76 -5.79 -8.08
C TYR A 211 -9.82 -6.80 -7.44
N LEU A 212 -9.34 -6.52 -6.21
CA LEU A 212 -8.46 -7.44 -5.48
C LEU A 212 -9.15 -8.77 -5.21
N THR A 213 -10.41 -8.76 -4.76
CA THR A 213 -11.18 -9.98 -4.46
C THR A 213 -11.29 -10.87 -5.69
N GLU A 214 -11.64 -10.31 -6.85
CA GLU A 214 -11.74 -11.03 -8.12
C GLU A 214 -10.36 -11.55 -8.59
N ALA A 215 -9.30 -10.77 -8.42
CA ALA A 215 -7.93 -11.18 -8.74
C ALA A 215 -7.43 -12.35 -7.88
N ILE A 216 -7.82 -12.39 -6.59
CA ILE A 216 -7.53 -13.50 -5.68
C ILE A 216 -8.33 -14.75 -6.08
N GLN A 217 -9.63 -14.60 -6.35
CA GLN A 217 -10.52 -15.72 -6.75
C GLN A 217 -10.09 -16.38 -8.05
N SER A 218 -9.52 -15.60 -8.97
CA SER A 218 -9.06 -16.06 -10.29
C SER A 218 -7.73 -16.84 -10.25
N ASN A 219 -7.31 -17.30 -9.12
CA ASN A 219 -6.11 -18.05 -8.78
C ASN A 219 -5.33 -18.64 -9.99
N PRO A 220 -4.14 -18.10 -10.33
CA PRO A 220 -3.36 -18.63 -11.47
C PRO A 220 -2.61 -19.94 -11.15
N GLY A 221 -2.55 -20.36 -9.88
CA GLY A 221 -1.89 -21.60 -9.46
C GLY A 221 -0.39 -21.65 -9.72
N LEU A 222 0.29 -20.50 -9.68
CA LEU A 222 1.71 -20.38 -10.03
C LEU A 222 2.60 -20.35 -8.78
N GLY A 223 3.79 -20.96 -8.91
CA GLY A 223 4.80 -20.96 -7.85
C GLY A 223 4.65 -22.12 -6.85
N LYS A 224 5.65 -22.27 -5.98
CA LYS A 224 5.72 -23.34 -4.95
C LYS A 224 5.33 -22.87 -3.57
N GLY A 225 5.31 -21.57 -3.31
CA GLY A 225 4.95 -20.93 -2.05
C GLY A 225 3.69 -20.10 -2.16
N ASN A 226 3.67 -18.92 -1.52
CA ASN A 226 2.57 -17.97 -1.64
C ASN A 226 2.52 -17.42 -3.07
N GLY A 227 1.60 -17.93 -3.89
CA GLY A 227 1.47 -17.55 -5.28
C GLY A 227 0.99 -16.12 -5.50
N PRO A 228 1.18 -15.56 -6.71
CA PRO A 228 0.71 -14.22 -7.04
C PRO A 228 -0.79 -14.19 -7.27
N VAL A 229 -1.39 -13.00 -7.12
CA VAL A 229 -2.75 -12.73 -7.59
C VAL A 229 -2.78 -12.57 -9.12
N ASN A 230 -3.90 -12.87 -9.76
CA ASN A 230 -4.07 -12.70 -11.21
C ASN A 230 -4.55 -11.29 -11.56
N HIS A 231 -3.62 -10.38 -11.84
CA HIS A 231 -3.97 -8.99 -12.17
C HIS A 231 -4.72 -8.84 -13.50
N LEU A 232 -4.65 -9.83 -14.38
CA LEU A 232 -5.21 -9.78 -15.73
C LEU A 232 -6.49 -10.64 -15.87
N PHE A 233 -7.15 -10.98 -14.78
CA PHE A 233 -8.31 -11.86 -14.77
C PHE A 233 -9.47 -11.38 -15.68
N ALA A 234 -9.60 -10.07 -15.87
CA ALA A 234 -10.62 -9.46 -16.72
C ALA A 234 -10.22 -9.33 -18.20
N LEU A 235 -8.94 -9.55 -18.52
CA LEU A 235 -8.42 -9.53 -19.91
C LEU A 235 -8.46 -10.97 -20.44
N ARG A 236 -9.49 -11.29 -21.22
CA ARG A 236 -9.64 -12.55 -21.94
C ARG A 236 -9.56 -12.32 -23.44
#